data_715ff0b19428cca84ff8f32935979005
#
_entry.id   715ff0b19428cca84ff8f32935979005
#
_cell.length_a   1.000
_cell.length_b   1.000
_cell.length_c   1.000
_cell.angle_alpha   90.00
_cell.angle_beta   90.00
_cell.angle_gamma   90.00
#
_symmetry.space_group_name_H-M   'P 1'
#
loop_
_entity.id
_entity.type
_entity.pdbx_description
1 polymer ?
#
loop_
_entity_poly.entity_id
_entity_poly.type
_entity_poly.pdbx_seq_one_letter_code
_entity_poly.pdbx_strand_id
1 'polypeptide(L)'
;PSELFSYPDTSLFRLLSDERVIADKSLARDLQCSVGEEWARISGLRTLGGDGMPICWADVYVIPEYSSIAQRLGGSKRPVYEMIADTFNEKIEKITVRVFAGVLSDKKAEVLGVEPGSASLSVCRSYQGGGGRIFEVSISEHPASNFSYNFEFTRGWQTADHWSWST
;
A
#
# COMPACT_ATOMS: atom_id res chain seq x y z
N PRO A 1 7.57 12.54 -8.03
CA PRO A 1 6.55 12.06 -7.08
C PRO A 1 6.71 10.59 -6.70
N SER A 2 7.43 9.77 -7.53
CA SER A 2 7.65 8.33 -7.27
C SER A 2 8.50 8.05 -6.03
N GLU A 3 9.36 8.97 -5.64
CA GLU A 3 10.30 8.79 -4.50
C GLU A 3 9.63 8.87 -3.12
N LEU A 4 8.46 9.49 -3.04
CA LEU A 4 7.72 9.68 -1.79
C LEU A 4 7.25 8.39 -1.11
N PHE A 5 7.17 7.30 -1.87
CA PHE A 5 6.56 6.06 -1.41
C PHE A 5 7.41 4.85 -1.79
N SER A 6 8.65 5.08 -2.19
CA SER A 6 9.53 4.02 -2.66
C SER A 6 10.11 3.25 -1.48
N TYR A 7 9.90 1.96 -1.50
CA TYR A 7 10.77 1.06 -0.75
C TYR A 7 12.17 1.06 -1.39
N PRO A 8 13.21 0.64 -0.68
CA PRO A 8 14.53 0.51 -1.27
C PRO A 8 14.49 -0.21 -2.61
N ASP A 9 15.28 0.21 -3.58
CA ASP A 9 15.33 -0.38 -4.93
C ASP A 9 15.59 -1.89 -4.94
N THR A 10 16.12 -2.41 -3.85
CA THR A 10 16.35 -3.84 -3.62
C THR A 10 15.13 -4.58 -3.08
N SER A 11 14.03 -3.89 -2.77
CA SER A 11 12.85 -4.54 -2.24
C SER A 11 12.03 -5.22 -3.34
N LEU A 12 11.47 -6.38 -3.01
CA LEU A 12 10.61 -7.16 -3.90
C LEU A 12 9.26 -7.40 -3.24
N PHE A 13 8.22 -7.51 -4.06
CA PHE A 13 6.91 -7.96 -3.61
C PHE A 13 6.79 -9.47 -3.76
N ARG A 14 6.61 -10.17 -2.64
CA ARG A 14 6.33 -11.60 -2.59
C ARG A 14 4.83 -11.80 -2.45
N LEU A 15 4.18 -12.27 -3.51
CA LEU A 15 2.75 -12.57 -3.50
C LEU A 15 2.46 -13.78 -2.59
N LEU A 16 1.47 -13.64 -1.70
CA LEU A 16 0.98 -14.70 -0.83
C LEU A 16 -0.41 -15.18 -1.22
N SER A 17 -1.32 -14.26 -1.53
CA SER A 17 -2.68 -14.60 -1.95
C SER A 17 -3.29 -13.51 -2.84
N ASP A 18 -4.25 -13.91 -3.65
CA ASP A 18 -5.09 -13.08 -4.50
C ASP A 18 -6.52 -13.60 -4.39
N GLU A 19 -7.44 -12.76 -3.95
CA GLU A 19 -8.81 -13.15 -3.70
C GLU A 19 -9.80 -12.00 -3.92
N ARG A 20 -11.05 -12.36 -4.20
CA ARG A 20 -12.15 -11.40 -4.23
C ARG A 20 -12.68 -11.19 -2.82
N VAL A 21 -12.96 -9.96 -2.47
CA VAL A 21 -13.53 -9.57 -1.17
C VAL A 21 -14.72 -8.65 -1.37
N ILE A 22 -15.67 -8.75 -0.47
CA ILE A 22 -16.82 -7.84 -0.40
C ILE A 22 -16.62 -6.93 0.80
N ALA A 23 -16.68 -5.63 0.56
CA ALA A 23 -16.45 -4.64 1.58
C ALA A 23 -17.54 -4.69 2.68
N ASP A 24 -17.16 -5.10 3.88
CA ASP A 24 -17.95 -4.89 5.08
C ASP A 24 -17.79 -3.44 5.59
N LYS A 25 -18.43 -3.08 6.71
CA LYS A 25 -18.37 -1.72 7.27
C LYS A 25 -16.96 -1.24 7.56
N SER A 26 -16.07 -2.10 8.03
CA SER A 26 -14.69 -1.75 8.37
C SER A 26 -13.87 -1.52 7.11
N LEU A 27 -13.93 -2.48 6.21
CA LEU A 27 -13.20 -2.42 4.94
C LEU A 27 -13.71 -1.27 4.05
N ALA A 28 -15.02 -1.06 3.98
CA ALA A 28 -15.61 0.04 3.21
C ALA A 28 -15.11 1.42 3.66
N ARG A 29 -14.93 1.60 4.98
CA ARG A 29 -14.33 2.82 5.52
C ARG A 29 -12.87 3.00 5.08
N ASP A 30 -12.07 1.94 5.13
CA ASP A 30 -10.66 1.99 4.74
C ASP A 30 -10.50 2.18 3.22
N LEU A 31 -11.35 1.54 2.42
CA LEU A 31 -11.36 1.67 0.96
C LEU A 31 -12.10 2.92 0.46
N GLN A 32 -12.80 3.64 1.34
CA GLN A 32 -13.63 4.80 0.99
C GLN A 32 -14.68 4.46 -0.08
N CYS A 33 -15.33 3.32 0.08
CA CYS A 33 -16.33 2.78 -0.83
C CYS A 33 -17.64 2.45 -0.09
N SER A 34 -18.66 1.98 -0.79
CA SER A 34 -19.90 1.52 -0.17
C SER A 34 -19.76 0.10 0.40
N VAL A 35 -20.48 -0.18 1.48
CA VAL A 35 -20.62 -1.55 1.99
C VAL A 35 -21.24 -2.43 0.89
N GLY A 36 -20.69 -3.60 0.68
CA GLY A 36 -21.11 -4.53 -0.36
C GLY A 36 -20.39 -4.39 -1.69
N GLU A 37 -19.54 -3.39 -1.86
CA GLU A 37 -18.70 -3.29 -3.06
C GLU A 37 -17.66 -4.41 -3.11
N GLU A 38 -17.42 -4.90 -4.32
CA GLU A 38 -16.45 -5.94 -4.59
C GLU A 38 -15.09 -5.34 -4.93
N TRP A 39 -14.04 -5.93 -4.37
CA TRP A 39 -12.65 -5.60 -4.62
C TRP A 39 -11.81 -6.87 -4.80
N ALA A 40 -10.72 -6.78 -5.53
CA ALA A 40 -9.67 -7.80 -5.50
C ALA A 40 -8.66 -7.42 -4.41
N ARG A 41 -8.41 -8.34 -3.48
CA ARG A 41 -7.37 -8.20 -2.44
C ARG A 41 -6.16 -9.03 -2.81
N ILE A 42 -5.02 -8.38 -2.93
CA ILE A 42 -3.73 -8.97 -3.24
C ILE A 42 -2.88 -8.81 -1.98
N SER A 43 -2.58 -9.92 -1.30
CA SER A 43 -1.79 -9.91 -0.08
C SER A 43 -0.38 -10.40 -0.33
N GLY A 44 0.60 -9.76 0.26
CA GLY A 44 1.99 -10.14 0.10
C GLY A 44 2.92 -9.52 1.13
N LEU A 45 4.19 -9.80 0.96
CA LEU A 45 5.27 -9.24 1.76
C LEU A 45 6.17 -8.37 0.89
N ARG A 46 6.57 -7.22 1.41
CA ARG A 46 7.78 -6.56 0.92
C ARG A 46 8.98 -7.17 1.63
N THR A 47 9.97 -7.59 0.86
CA THR A 47 11.21 -8.17 1.37
C THR A 47 12.41 -7.43 0.84
N LEU A 48 13.51 -7.41 1.57
CA LEU A 48 14.81 -6.91 1.09
C LEU A 48 15.54 -8.03 0.35
N GLY A 49 15.77 -7.84 -0.96
CA GLY A 49 16.39 -8.87 -1.81
C GLY A 49 15.50 -10.12 -2.01
N GLY A 50 15.99 -11.13 -2.75
CA GLY A 50 15.20 -12.30 -3.13
C GLY A 50 14.67 -13.13 -1.97
N ASP A 51 15.54 -13.53 -1.03
CA ASP A 51 15.21 -14.28 0.20
C ASP A 51 15.33 -13.40 1.44
N GLY A 52 15.22 -12.08 1.24
CA GLY A 52 15.48 -11.10 2.26
C GLY A 52 14.43 -11.06 3.37
N MET A 53 14.80 -10.38 4.46
CA MET A 53 13.91 -10.16 5.59
C MET A 53 12.65 -9.42 5.17
N PRO A 54 11.46 -9.86 5.63
CA PRO A 54 10.24 -9.15 5.36
C PRO A 54 10.26 -7.75 6.03
N ILE A 55 9.93 -6.73 5.24
CA ILE A 55 9.85 -5.35 5.70
C ILE A 55 8.46 -5.07 6.26
N CYS A 56 7.43 -5.53 5.55
CA CYS A 56 6.03 -5.32 5.92
C CYS A 56 5.12 -6.37 5.28
N TRP A 57 3.96 -6.52 5.88
CA TRP A 57 2.79 -7.12 5.24
C TRP A 57 2.06 -6.04 4.44
N ALA A 58 1.69 -6.33 3.20
CA ALA A 58 0.94 -5.42 2.36
C ALA A 58 -0.33 -6.10 1.83
N ASP A 59 -1.46 -5.45 2.06
CA ASP A 59 -2.73 -5.75 1.41
C ASP A 59 -3.00 -4.66 0.38
N VAL A 60 -3.10 -5.03 -0.88
CA VAL A 60 -3.41 -4.13 -1.99
C VAL A 60 -4.80 -4.48 -2.51
N TYR A 61 -5.69 -3.52 -2.42
CA TYR A 61 -7.05 -3.63 -2.92
C TYR A 61 -7.16 -2.88 -4.23
N VAL A 62 -7.63 -3.55 -5.26
CA VAL A 62 -7.87 -2.95 -6.57
C VAL A 62 -9.31 -3.20 -7.01
N ILE A 63 -9.85 -2.29 -7.80
CA ILE A 63 -11.18 -2.50 -8.38
C ILE A 63 -11.16 -3.77 -9.26
N PRO A 64 -12.29 -4.47 -9.41
CA PRO A 64 -12.34 -5.75 -10.12
C PRO A 64 -11.76 -5.70 -11.54
N GLU A 65 -11.93 -4.58 -12.23
CA GLU A 65 -11.44 -4.35 -13.59
C GLU A 65 -9.91 -4.44 -13.71
N TYR A 66 -9.18 -4.18 -12.60
CA TYR A 66 -7.73 -4.20 -12.57
C TYR A 66 -7.15 -5.44 -11.87
N SER A 67 -8.00 -6.40 -11.49
CA SER A 67 -7.60 -7.58 -10.73
C SER A 67 -6.50 -8.42 -11.40
N SER A 68 -6.44 -8.43 -12.74
CA SER A 68 -5.41 -9.16 -13.47
C SER A 68 -3.97 -8.69 -13.20
N ILE A 69 -3.79 -7.52 -12.56
CA ILE A 69 -2.48 -7.02 -12.17
C ILE A 69 -1.75 -7.96 -11.19
N ALA A 70 -2.51 -8.73 -10.40
CA ALA A 70 -1.96 -9.70 -9.45
C ALA A 70 -1.00 -10.69 -10.11
N GLN A 71 -1.27 -11.09 -11.35
CA GLN A 71 -0.45 -12.05 -12.10
C GLN A 71 0.96 -11.52 -12.42
N ARG A 72 1.16 -10.20 -12.33
CA ARG A 72 2.40 -9.52 -12.68
C ARG A 72 3.19 -9.02 -11.47
N LEU A 73 2.66 -9.20 -10.25
CA LEU A 73 3.25 -8.64 -9.04
C LEU A 73 4.36 -9.48 -8.43
N GLY A 74 4.35 -10.79 -8.63
CA GLY A 74 5.36 -11.68 -8.06
C GLY A 74 6.77 -11.28 -8.49
N GLY A 75 7.63 -10.93 -7.53
CA GLY A 75 9.00 -10.47 -7.78
C GLY A 75 9.11 -9.04 -8.32
N SER A 76 8.02 -8.28 -8.36
CA SER A 76 8.04 -6.91 -8.84
C SER A 76 8.69 -5.96 -7.83
N LYS A 77 9.53 -5.06 -8.35
CA LYS A 77 10.07 -3.90 -7.62
C LYS A 77 9.14 -2.69 -7.72
N ARG A 78 8.29 -2.66 -8.73
CA ARG A 78 7.43 -1.52 -9.03
C ARG A 78 6.22 -1.48 -8.10
N PRO A 79 5.77 -0.28 -7.71
CA PRO A 79 4.48 -0.08 -7.05
C PRO A 79 3.32 -0.54 -7.93
N VAL A 80 2.25 -1.04 -7.30
CA VAL A 80 1.08 -1.56 -8.02
C VAL A 80 0.40 -0.46 -8.83
N TYR A 81 0.22 0.73 -8.25
CA TYR A 81 -0.43 1.86 -8.93
C TYR A 81 0.27 2.27 -10.24
N GLU A 82 1.61 2.19 -10.30
CA GLU A 82 2.35 2.46 -11.54
C GLU A 82 2.09 1.39 -12.59
N MET A 83 2.05 0.13 -12.16
CA MET A 83 1.75 -0.98 -13.05
C MET A 83 0.32 -0.88 -13.59
N ILE A 84 -0.64 -0.45 -12.77
CA ILE A 84 -2.02 -0.18 -13.19
C ILE A 84 -2.06 0.97 -14.19
N ALA A 85 -1.39 2.09 -13.88
CA ALA A 85 -1.33 3.25 -14.76
C ALA A 85 -0.82 2.87 -16.16
N ASP A 86 0.26 2.09 -16.22
CA ASP A 86 0.84 1.66 -17.50
C ASP A 86 -0.02 0.62 -18.23
N THR A 87 -0.60 -0.34 -17.48
CA THR A 87 -1.32 -1.46 -18.09
C THR A 87 -2.70 -1.05 -18.59
N PHE A 88 -3.39 -0.19 -17.84
CA PHE A 88 -4.78 0.16 -18.11
C PHE A 88 -4.94 1.63 -18.54
N ASN A 89 -3.84 2.34 -18.76
CA ASN A 89 -3.82 3.77 -19.07
C ASN A 89 -4.61 4.62 -18.06
N GLU A 90 -4.53 4.23 -16.77
CA GLU A 90 -5.16 4.96 -15.68
C GLU A 90 -4.37 6.21 -15.32
N LYS A 91 -5.04 7.34 -15.16
CA LYS A 91 -4.41 8.58 -14.73
C LYS A 91 -4.56 8.75 -13.23
N ILE A 92 -3.44 8.97 -12.56
CA ILE A 92 -3.44 9.24 -11.13
C ILE A 92 -3.64 10.74 -10.93
N GLU A 93 -4.79 11.13 -10.39
CA GLU A 93 -5.11 12.54 -10.13
C GLU A 93 -4.84 12.93 -8.68
N LYS A 94 -4.98 11.97 -7.75
CA LYS A 94 -4.80 12.24 -6.33
C LYS A 94 -4.28 11.00 -5.60
N ILE A 95 -3.34 11.23 -4.69
CA ILE A 95 -2.87 10.22 -3.74
C ILE A 95 -3.15 10.75 -2.34
N THR A 96 -3.83 9.94 -1.52
CA THR A 96 -4.04 10.25 -0.10
C THR A 96 -3.26 9.25 0.74
N VAL A 97 -2.52 9.74 1.72
CA VAL A 97 -1.73 8.93 2.64
C VAL A 97 -2.23 9.11 4.06
N ARG A 98 -2.48 8.02 4.75
CA ARG A 98 -2.84 7.98 6.16
C ARG A 98 -1.87 7.05 6.88
N VAL A 99 -1.21 7.57 7.90
CA VAL A 99 -0.30 6.80 8.75
C VAL A 99 -0.94 6.64 10.12
N PHE A 100 -0.95 5.43 10.65
CA PHE A 100 -1.55 5.14 11.95
C PHE A 100 -0.85 3.98 12.66
N ALA A 101 -0.92 4.00 13.99
CA ALA A 101 -0.40 2.92 14.83
C ALA A 101 -1.45 1.80 14.98
N GLY A 102 -0.97 0.58 15.12
CA GLY A 102 -1.80 -0.60 15.33
C GLY A 102 -1.03 -1.71 16.03
N VAL A 103 -1.64 -2.88 16.02
CA VAL A 103 -1.05 -4.12 16.54
C VAL A 103 -1.14 -5.18 15.45
N LEU A 104 -0.05 -5.89 15.21
CA LEU A 104 -0.02 -6.99 14.26
C LEU A 104 -0.87 -8.16 14.77
N SER A 105 -1.66 -8.75 13.88
CA SER A 105 -2.28 -10.03 14.18
C SER A 105 -1.22 -11.13 14.34
N ASP A 106 -1.55 -12.18 15.07
CA ASP A 106 -0.62 -13.30 15.33
C ASP A 106 -0.03 -13.86 14.03
N LYS A 107 -0.87 -14.06 13.01
CA LYS A 107 -0.43 -14.52 11.69
C LYS A 107 0.58 -13.58 11.04
N LYS A 108 0.33 -12.27 11.09
CA LYS A 108 1.24 -11.28 10.49
C LYS A 108 2.53 -11.18 11.29
N ALA A 109 2.45 -11.21 12.60
CA ALA A 109 3.62 -11.20 13.48
C ALA A 109 4.53 -12.39 13.22
N GLU A 110 3.97 -13.60 13.12
CA GLU A 110 4.69 -14.83 12.81
C GLU A 110 5.44 -14.71 11.47
N VAL A 111 4.75 -14.30 10.43
CA VAL A 111 5.34 -14.17 9.07
C VAL A 111 6.39 -13.06 9.00
N LEU A 112 6.22 -11.99 9.78
CA LEU A 112 7.18 -10.88 9.87
C LEU A 112 8.34 -11.16 10.86
N GLY A 113 8.32 -12.30 11.54
CA GLY A 113 9.38 -12.71 12.46
C GLY A 113 9.44 -11.87 13.75
N VAL A 114 8.29 -11.37 14.22
CA VAL A 114 8.17 -10.60 15.46
C VAL A 114 7.19 -11.26 16.42
N GLU A 115 7.23 -10.84 17.70
CA GLU A 115 6.36 -11.39 18.72
C GLU A 115 4.88 -11.08 18.46
N PRO A 116 3.94 -12.01 18.77
CA PRO A 116 2.50 -11.73 18.74
C PRO A 116 2.15 -10.49 19.56
N GLY A 117 1.27 -9.65 19.03
CA GLY A 117 0.89 -8.40 19.69
C GLY A 117 1.90 -7.26 19.53
N SER A 118 2.94 -7.43 18.72
CA SER A 118 3.87 -6.35 18.40
C SER A 118 3.15 -5.15 17.80
N ALA A 119 3.59 -3.95 18.22
CA ALA A 119 3.11 -2.71 17.66
C ALA A 119 3.47 -2.61 16.17
N SER A 120 2.58 -2.01 15.39
CA SER A 120 2.80 -1.71 13.98
C SER A 120 2.64 -0.23 13.67
N LEU A 121 3.39 0.23 12.68
CA LEU A 121 3.12 1.47 11.98
C LEU A 121 2.53 1.10 10.61
N SER A 122 1.29 1.51 10.40
CA SER A 122 0.54 1.19 9.18
C SER A 122 0.44 2.40 8.29
N VAL A 123 0.65 2.18 6.99
CA VAL A 123 0.54 3.21 5.97
C VAL A 123 -0.53 2.79 4.97
N CYS A 124 -1.63 3.53 4.95
CA CYS A 124 -2.70 3.37 3.99
C CYS A 124 -2.58 4.43 2.90
N ARG A 125 -2.55 4.00 1.64
CA ARG A 125 -2.49 4.88 0.46
C ARG A 125 -3.68 4.61 -0.42
N SER A 126 -4.42 5.67 -0.77
CA SER A 126 -5.53 5.59 -1.73
C SER A 126 -5.15 6.33 -3.00
N TYR A 127 -5.32 5.69 -4.13
CA TYR A 127 -5.02 6.22 -5.45
C TYR A 127 -6.32 6.48 -6.20
N GLN A 128 -6.51 7.73 -6.58
CA GLN A 128 -7.72 8.22 -7.23
C GLN A 128 -7.41 8.60 -8.66
N GLY A 129 -8.20 8.08 -9.57
CA GLY A 129 -8.12 8.37 -10.99
C GLY A 129 -9.13 9.40 -11.45
N GLY A 130 -9.32 9.45 -12.75
CA GLY A 130 -10.27 10.37 -13.39
C GLY A 130 -11.68 10.25 -12.84
N GLY A 131 -12.34 11.41 -12.68
CA GLY A 131 -13.71 11.47 -12.15
C GLY A 131 -13.83 11.19 -10.66
N GLY A 132 -12.74 11.16 -9.92
CA GLY A 132 -12.74 10.98 -8.47
C GLY A 132 -12.87 9.53 -7.99
N ARG A 133 -12.78 8.55 -8.88
CA ARG A 133 -12.87 7.13 -8.53
C ARG A 133 -11.57 6.64 -7.89
N ILE A 134 -11.66 6.04 -6.72
CA ILE A 134 -10.54 5.31 -6.13
C ILE A 134 -10.43 3.95 -6.82
N PHE A 135 -9.28 3.66 -7.40
CA PHE A 135 -9.03 2.42 -8.12
C PHE A 135 -8.08 1.46 -7.38
N GLU A 136 -7.30 1.99 -6.48
CA GLU A 136 -6.39 1.21 -5.62
C GLU A 136 -6.32 1.80 -4.21
N VAL A 137 -6.31 0.91 -3.22
CA VAL A 137 -5.96 1.23 -1.83
C VAL A 137 -4.94 0.21 -1.36
N SER A 138 -3.78 0.65 -0.91
CA SER A 138 -2.78 -0.22 -0.30
C SER A 138 -2.67 0.05 1.20
N ILE A 139 -2.59 -1.01 1.99
CA ILE A 139 -2.39 -0.96 3.43
C ILE A 139 -1.14 -1.79 3.74
N SER A 140 -0.08 -1.10 4.18
CA SER A 140 1.19 -1.72 4.54
C SER A 140 1.40 -1.63 6.03
N GLU A 141 1.54 -2.78 6.70
CA GLU A 141 1.75 -2.90 8.13
C GLU A 141 3.21 -3.27 8.41
N HIS A 142 3.92 -2.36 9.06
CA HIS A 142 5.33 -2.51 9.39
C HIS A 142 5.49 -2.78 10.89
N PRO A 143 6.32 -3.73 11.32
CA PRO A 143 6.70 -3.81 12.72
C PRO A 143 7.30 -2.48 13.18
N ALA A 144 6.77 -1.90 14.25
CA ALA A 144 7.19 -0.57 14.72
C ALA A 144 8.66 -0.52 15.16
N SER A 145 9.24 -1.66 15.53
CA SER A 145 10.65 -1.77 15.88
C SER A 145 11.62 -1.49 14.72
N ASN A 146 11.17 -1.68 13.48
CA ASN A 146 12.04 -1.71 12.30
C ASN A 146 11.66 -0.65 11.25
N PHE A 147 10.71 0.23 11.56
CA PHE A 147 10.21 1.16 10.57
C PHE A 147 9.93 2.54 11.17
N SER A 148 10.33 3.57 10.45
CA SER A 148 9.96 4.95 10.71
C SER A 148 9.50 5.63 9.43
N TYR A 149 8.60 6.58 9.56
CA TYR A 149 8.15 7.41 8.45
C TYR A 149 8.63 8.83 8.68
N ASN A 150 9.53 9.32 7.81
CA ASN A 150 10.18 10.62 7.98
C ASN A 150 9.62 11.61 6.96
N PHE A 151 9.36 12.84 7.42
CA PHE A 151 8.96 13.96 6.60
C PHE A 151 9.93 15.10 6.84
N GLU A 152 10.31 15.80 5.78
CA GLU A 152 11.10 17.01 5.86
C GLU A 152 10.34 18.17 5.22
N PHE A 153 10.31 19.29 5.90
CA PHE A 153 9.68 20.52 5.41
C PHE A 153 10.72 21.62 5.35
N THR A 154 10.95 22.20 4.19
CA THR A 154 11.86 23.34 4.04
C THR A 154 11.12 24.68 4.11
N ARG A 155 11.77 25.69 4.68
CA ARG A 155 11.19 27.04 4.77
C ARG A 155 10.98 27.64 3.38
N GLY A 156 9.85 28.26 3.14
CA GLY A 156 9.46 28.84 1.84
C GLY A 156 8.32 28.08 1.16
N TRP A 157 7.84 27.05 1.80
CA TRP A 157 6.69 26.28 1.39
C TRP A 157 5.41 27.15 1.37
N GLN A 158 4.77 27.31 0.22
CA GLN A 158 3.50 28.01 0.09
C GLN A 158 2.35 26.99 0.11
N THR A 159 1.37 27.23 0.96
CA THR A 159 0.38 26.26 1.42
C THR A 159 -0.74 25.95 0.46
N ALA A 160 -0.82 26.53 -0.73
CA ALA A 160 -2.06 26.41 -1.46
C ALA A 160 -2.15 25.28 -2.47
N ASP A 161 -1.09 24.97 -3.26
CA ASP A 161 -1.32 24.11 -4.42
C ASP A 161 -0.21 23.09 -4.76
N HIS A 162 0.88 23.06 -4.04
CA HIS A 162 1.97 22.09 -4.33
C HIS A 162 2.58 21.53 -3.05
N TRP A 163 2.25 20.29 -2.77
CA TRP A 163 2.95 19.49 -1.77
C TRP A 163 4.23 18.97 -2.40
N SER A 164 5.37 19.52 -2.04
CA SER A 164 6.67 18.94 -2.36
C SER A 164 7.25 18.32 -1.08
N TRP A 165 7.62 17.07 -1.16
CA TRP A 165 8.27 16.34 -0.08
C TRP A 165 9.72 16.12 -0.50
N SER A 166 10.67 16.37 0.40
CA SER A 166 12.04 15.92 0.26
C SER A 166 12.28 14.85 1.33
N THR A 167 12.77 13.72 0.94
CA THR A 167 13.24 12.62 1.79
C THR A 167 14.70 12.82 2.18
#